data_38811539061d6976ce2ae80d79527336
#
_entry.id   38811539061d6976ce2ae80d79527336
#
_cell.length_a   1.000
_cell.length_b   1.000
_cell.length_c   1.000
_cell.angle_alpha   90.00
_cell.angle_beta   90.00
_cell.angle_gamma   90.00
#
_symmetry.space_group_name_H-M   'P 1'
#
loop_
_entity.id
_entity.type
_entity.pdbx_description
1 polymer ?
#
loop_
_entity_poly.entity_id
_entity_poly.type
_entity_poly.pdbx_seq_one_letter_code
_entity_poly.pdbx_strand_id
1 'polypeptide(L)'
;EVATTGHGRRGLLLHIVAIGIALLALLLAVGAVVLETVDGDESTAPPLSNEATKTETVPLAANRKYTGPEDLPGLVSDTADSVVWIVCGEGSGTGWIINTSAEPNIRGDRSRDFEAGSSALVVTAEHVISDCIKNPDALEVFVGYGRVDASVLNWHRKRDVAVLAVNTSRPGLEATVAIPEASWAMSVGYPLEFENPIPVVGRVIAEQGGDLFLDMAIQPGNSGSPVVNHRGQVMGTAVGTLEDKDIDMSLGWTVSVSTEILCMKLFECSGASITLTK
;
A
#
# COMPACT_ATOMS: atom_id res chain seq x y z
N GLU A 1 -40.42 34.24 42.18
CA GLU A 1 -41.44 33.62 41.30
C GLU A 1 -40.96 33.72 39.89
N VAL A 2 -40.51 32.62 39.30
CA VAL A 2 -40.11 32.54 37.90
C VAL A 2 -41.04 31.50 37.25
N ALA A 3 -41.90 31.99 36.36
CA ALA A 3 -42.83 31.20 35.59
C ALA A 3 -42.10 30.49 34.46
N THR A 4 -42.03 29.16 34.45
CA THR A 4 -41.51 28.36 33.34
C THR A 4 -42.62 28.06 32.36
N THR A 5 -42.53 28.64 31.16
CA THR A 5 -43.47 28.39 30.04
C THR A 5 -43.16 27.09 29.34
N GLY A 6 -44.01 26.08 29.54
CA GLY A 6 -43.92 24.71 28.95
C GLY A 6 -44.47 24.66 27.51
N HIS A 7 -43.90 25.37 26.52
CA HIS A 7 -44.39 25.33 25.13
C HIS A 7 -43.48 24.60 24.11
N GLY A 8 -42.30 24.14 24.51
CA GLY A 8 -41.32 23.56 23.56
C GLY A 8 -41.52 22.09 23.15
N ARG A 9 -42.21 21.27 23.97
CA ARG A 9 -42.25 19.79 23.71
C ARG A 9 -43.34 19.32 22.73
N ARG A 10 -44.45 20.10 22.61
CA ARG A 10 -45.55 19.73 21.70
C ARG A 10 -45.22 20.01 20.22
N GLY A 11 -44.44 21.04 19.91
CA GLY A 11 -44.04 21.37 18.57
C GLY A 11 -43.04 20.33 17.97
N LEU A 12 -42.11 19.86 18.76
CA LEU A 12 -41.11 18.87 18.33
C LEU A 12 -41.75 17.52 18.00
N LEU A 13 -42.72 17.06 18.77
CA LEU A 13 -43.44 15.80 18.55
C LEU A 13 -44.23 15.78 17.23
N LEU A 14 -44.88 16.91 16.91
CA LEU A 14 -45.62 17.10 15.66
C LEU A 14 -44.74 17.07 14.43
N HIS A 15 -43.50 17.60 14.50
CA HIS A 15 -42.56 17.60 13.38
C HIS A 15 -41.99 16.16 13.14
N ILE A 16 -41.73 15.43 14.19
CA ILE A 16 -41.23 14.03 14.06
C ILE A 16 -42.28 13.13 13.42
N VAL A 17 -43.56 13.27 13.83
CA VAL A 17 -44.67 12.50 13.24
C VAL A 17 -44.88 12.86 11.77
N ALA A 18 -44.80 14.17 11.39
CA ALA A 18 -44.95 14.58 10.00
C ALA A 18 -43.83 14.04 9.09
N ILE A 19 -42.58 14.04 9.57
CA ILE A 19 -41.43 13.47 8.82
C ILE A 19 -41.60 11.95 8.66
N GLY A 20 -42.06 11.23 9.69
CA GLY A 20 -42.31 9.79 9.63
C GLY A 20 -43.38 9.42 8.60
N ILE A 21 -44.47 10.18 8.51
CA ILE A 21 -45.54 9.96 7.51
C ILE A 21 -45.05 10.24 6.09
N ALA A 22 -44.24 11.29 5.89
CA ALA A 22 -43.66 11.61 4.58
C ALA A 22 -42.69 10.52 4.08
N LEU A 23 -41.87 9.97 4.95
CA LEU A 23 -40.95 8.85 4.62
C LEU A 23 -41.71 7.56 4.28
N LEU A 24 -42.81 7.26 4.98
CA LEU A 24 -43.64 6.08 4.72
C LEU A 24 -44.35 6.22 3.35
N ALA A 25 -44.85 7.42 3.02
CA ALA A 25 -45.46 7.67 1.70
C ALA A 25 -44.47 7.57 0.56
N LEU A 26 -43.21 8.00 0.76
CA LEU A 26 -42.14 7.86 -0.24
C LEU A 26 -41.78 6.39 -0.47
N LEU A 27 -41.69 5.57 0.56
CA LEU A 27 -41.43 4.14 0.45
C LEU A 27 -42.54 3.37 -0.27
N LEU A 28 -43.80 3.75 -0.06
CA LEU A 28 -44.94 3.15 -0.77
C LEU A 28 -44.98 3.56 -2.24
N ALA A 29 -44.58 4.78 -2.57
CA ALA A 29 -44.52 5.26 -3.97
C ALA A 29 -43.38 4.56 -4.75
N VAL A 30 -42.20 4.34 -4.14
CA VAL A 30 -41.11 3.60 -4.78
C VAL A 30 -41.47 2.12 -4.95
N GLY A 31 -42.17 1.51 -3.99
CA GLY A 31 -42.66 0.14 -4.11
C GLY A 31 -43.65 -0.08 -5.26
N ALA A 32 -44.53 0.88 -5.53
CA ALA A 32 -45.51 0.81 -6.61
C ALA A 32 -44.85 0.90 -7.99
N VAL A 33 -43.79 1.70 -8.16
CA VAL A 33 -43.06 1.86 -9.43
C VAL A 33 -42.30 0.58 -9.79
N VAL A 34 -41.82 -0.19 -8.81
CA VAL A 34 -41.09 -1.45 -9.06
C VAL A 34 -42.06 -2.58 -9.50
N LEU A 35 -43.35 -2.53 -9.11
CA LEU A 35 -44.30 -3.57 -9.50
C LEU A 35 -44.89 -3.40 -10.91
N GLU A 36 -44.81 -2.19 -11.50
CA GLU A 36 -45.36 -1.96 -12.86
C GLU A 36 -44.37 -2.29 -14.01
N THR A 37 -43.12 -2.65 -13.70
CA THR A 37 -42.11 -2.97 -14.74
C THR A 37 -41.87 -4.47 -14.97
N VAL A 38 -42.72 -5.35 -14.42
CA VAL A 38 -42.62 -6.81 -14.62
C VAL A 38 -43.87 -7.37 -15.32
N ASP A 39 -44.33 -6.71 -16.37
CA ASP A 39 -45.27 -7.33 -17.32
C ASP A 39 -44.59 -7.56 -18.64
N GLY A 40 -44.57 -8.83 -18.97
CA GLY A 40 -44.03 -9.59 -20.04
C GLY A 40 -43.95 -8.98 -21.42
N ASP A 41 -42.78 -9.12 -21.99
CA ASP A 41 -42.66 -9.24 -23.45
C ASP A 41 -42.04 -10.59 -23.77
N GLU A 42 -42.89 -11.52 -24.19
CA GLU A 42 -42.52 -12.84 -24.66
C GLU A 42 -41.93 -12.70 -26.06
N SER A 43 -40.64 -12.23 -26.08
CA SER A 43 -39.90 -12.16 -27.34
C SER A 43 -39.44 -13.55 -27.74
N THR A 44 -40.15 -14.11 -28.72
CA THR A 44 -39.74 -15.31 -29.44
C THR A 44 -38.35 -15.11 -30.04
N ALA A 45 -37.37 -15.77 -29.42
CA ALA A 45 -36.01 -15.85 -29.96
C ALA A 45 -36.04 -16.61 -31.33
N PRO A 46 -35.36 -16.11 -32.35
CA PRO A 46 -35.21 -16.86 -33.61
C PRO A 46 -34.39 -18.13 -33.37
N PRO A 47 -34.61 -19.19 -34.15
CA PRO A 47 -33.90 -20.45 -33.97
C PRO A 47 -32.40 -20.26 -34.22
N LEU A 48 -31.59 -20.67 -33.25
CA LEU A 48 -30.13 -20.72 -33.38
C LEU A 48 -29.75 -21.63 -34.52
N SER A 49 -29.24 -21.06 -35.60
CA SER A 49 -28.56 -21.82 -36.64
C SER A 49 -27.33 -22.47 -36.07
N ASN A 50 -27.24 -23.78 -36.14
CA ASN A 50 -26.05 -24.58 -35.84
C ASN A 50 -24.95 -24.34 -36.88
N GLU A 51 -24.45 -23.13 -37.02
CA GLU A 51 -23.13 -22.94 -37.58
C GLU A 51 -22.13 -23.18 -36.45
N ALA A 52 -21.46 -24.33 -36.54
CA ALA A 52 -20.29 -24.64 -35.71
C ALA A 52 -19.24 -23.57 -35.98
N THR A 53 -19.35 -22.44 -35.26
CA THR A 53 -18.28 -21.47 -35.15
C THR A 53 -17.10 -22.25 -34.56
N LYS A 54 -16.11 -22.54 -35.41
CA LYS A 54 -14.79 -22.97 -34.94
C LYS A 54 -14.38 -21.95 -33.89
N THR A 55 -14.59 -22.28 -32.65
CA THR A 55 -13.97 -21.57 -31.54
C THR A 55 -12.48 -21.78 -31.74
N GLU A 56 -11.87 -20.84 -32.45
CA GLU A 56 -10.42 -20.67 -32.39
C GLU A 56 -10.15 -20.42 -30.91
N THR A 57 -9.78 -21.49 -30.22
CA THR A 57 -9.22 -21.39 -28.90
C THR A 57 -7.96 -20.58 -29.07
N VAL A 58 -8.09 -19.24 -28.89
CA VAL A 58 -6.95 -18.39 -28.60
C VAL A 58 -6.26 -19.15 -27.46
N PRO A 59 -5.03 -19.64 -27.64
CA PRO A 59 -4.33 -20.26 -26.56
C PRO A 59 -4.28 -19.17 -25.48
N LEU A 60 -5.06 -19.34 -24.42
CA LEU A 60 -4.84 -18.61 -23.19
C LEU A 60 -3.35 -18.78 -22.96
N ALA A 61 -2.58 -17.67 -23.04
CA ALA A 61 -1.12 -17.73 -23.07
C ALA A 61 -0.72 -18.64 -21.94
N ALA A 62 -0.60 -19.91 -22.30
CA ALA A 62 -0.32 -20.99 -21.38
C ALA A 62 1.06 -20.69 -20.83
N ASN A 63 1.14 -20.57 -19.51
CA ASN A 63 2.34 -20.51 -18.69
C ASN A 63 3.04 -19.16 -18.54
N ARG A 64 2.32 -18.07 -18.27
CA ARG A 64 2.88 -17.22 -17.23
C ARG A 64 2.44 -17.81 -15.89
N LYS A 65 3.24 -18.77 -15.46
CA LYS A 65 3.05 -19.42 -14.16
C LYS A 65 3.10 -18.32 -13.09
N TYR A 66 1.99 -18.04 -12.47
CA TYR A 66 1.95 -17.37 -11.17
C TYR A 66 2.67 -18.31 -10.19
N THR A 67 3.99 -18.20 -10.12
CA THR A 67 4.82 -19.05 -9.26
C THR A 67 5.08 -18.27 -8.00
N GLY A 68 4.45 -18.68 -6.91
CA GLY A 68 4.87 -18.29 -5.58
C GLY A 68 6.27 -18.82 -5.26
N PRO A 69 6.86 -18.43 -4.12
CA PRO A 69 8.14 -18.96 -3.66
C PRO A 69 8.04 -20.45 -3.36
N GLU A 70 9.15 -21.17 -3.52
CA GLU A 70 9.23 -22.59 -3.15
C GLU A 70 9.16 -22.78 -1.62
N ASP A 71 9.73 -21.81 -0.86
CA ASP A 71 9.69 -21.74 0.60
C ASP A 71 9.10 -20.41 1.05
N LEU A 72 7.77 -20.33 1.16
CA LEU A 72 7.09 -19.13 1.65
C LEU A 72 7.42 -18.82 3.12
N PRO A 73 7.44 -19.78 4.06
CA PRO A 73 7.83 -19.50 5.45
C PRO A 73 9.23 -18.93 5.58
N GLY A 74 10.21 -19.47 4.87
CA GLY A 74 11.57 -18.95 4.84
C GLY A 74 11.63 -17.53 4.28
N LEU A 75 10.96 -17.27 3.15
CA LEU A 75 10.90 -15.94 2.55
C LEU A 75 10.25 -14.91 3.49
N VAL A 76 9.17 -15.28 4.20
CA VAL A 76 8.54 -14.41 5.21
C VAL A 76 9.54 -14.09 6.32
N SER A 77 10.24 -15.09 6.85
CA SER A 77 11.24 -14.92 7.92
C SER A 77 12.37 -13.98 7.49
N ASP A 78 12.95 -14.24 6.32
CA ASP A 78 14.07 -13.45 5.77
C ASP A 78 13.67 -12.00 5.53
N THR A 79 12.45 -11.80 4.99
CA THR A 79 11.93 -10.45 4.78
C THR A 79 11.64 -9.74 6.10
N ALA A 80 11.06 -10.44 7.08
CA ALA A 80 10.76 -9.90 8.41
C ALA A 80 12.03 -9.50 9.18
N ASP A 81 13.14 -10.22 8.98
CA ASP A 81 14.43 -9.85 9.58
C ASP A 81 15.03 -8.56 9.00
N SER A 82 14.56 -8.15 7.85
CA SER A 82 15.06 -6.97 7.11
C SER A 82 14.13 -5.76 7.18
N VAL A 83 13.04 -5.82 7.95
CA VAL A 83 12.13 -4.69 8.15
C VAL A 83 12.28 -4.08 9.54
N VAL A 84 11.97 -2.80 9.64
CA VAL A 84 12.00 -2.01 10.87
C VAL A 84 10.66 -1.30 11.07
N TRP A 85 10.28 -1.12 12.33
CA TRP A 85 9.13 -0.28 12.67
C TRP A 85 9.61 1.15 12.91
N ILE A 86 8.95 2.11 12.30
CA ILE A 86 9.27 3.54 12.37
C ILE A 86 8.11 4.26 13.04
N VAL A 87 8.43 5.06 14.05
CA VAL A 87 7.50 5.98 14.70
C VAL A 87 8.02 7.40 14.51
N CYS A 88 7.16 8.31 14.15
CA CYS A 88 7.49 9.71 13.94
C CYS A 88 6.35 10.60 14.44
N GLY A 89 6.50 11.12 15.66
CA GLY A 89 5.44 11.85 16.33
C GLY A 89 4.21 10.98 16.59
N GLU A 90 3.06 11.33 16.00
CA GLU A 90 1.82 10.54 16.10
C GLU A 90 1.67 9.52 14.97
N GLY A 91 2.55 9.55 13.96
CA GLY A 91 2.54 8.64 12.82
C GLY A 91 3.43 7.43 13.03
N SER A 92 3.08 6.32 12.39
CA SER A 92 3.90 5.11 12.36
C SER A 92 3.90 4.48 10.98
N GLY A 93 4.92 3.66 10.71
CA GLY A 93 5.06 2.95 9.44
C GLY A 93 6.17 1.91 9.49
N THR A 94 6.49 1.40 8.33
CA THR A 94 7.52 0.39 8.12
C THR A 94 8.68 0.97 7.32
N GLY A 95 9.87 0.45 7.53
CA GLY A 95 11.01 0.62 6.63
C GLY A 95 11.66 -0.71 6.34
N TRP A 96 12.45 -0.79 5.30
CA TRP A 96 13.22 -1.99 4.94
C TRP A 96 14.69 -1.67 4.70
N ILE A 97 15.54 -2.56 5.19
CA ILE A 97 16.99 -2.45 5.04
C ILE A 97 17.37 -2.83 3.62
N ILE A 98 18.02 -1.92 2.88
CA ILE A 98 18.50 -2.21 1.54
C ILE A 98 19.91 -2.81 1.61
N ASN A 99 20.13 -3.91 0.88
CA ASN A 99 21.45 -4.49 0.73
C ASN A 99 22.29 -3.60 -0.20
N THR A 100 23.42 -3.11 0.29
CA THR A 100 24.36 -2.28 -0.46
C THR A 100 25.72 -2.94 -0.44
N SER A 101 26.35 -3.12 -1.62
CA SER A 101 27.66 -3.75 -1.75
C SER A 101 28.85 -2.83 -1.46
N ALA A 102 28.60 -1.51 -1.33
CA ALA A 102 29.58 -0.47 -0.99
C ALA A 102 28.87 0.72 -0.36
N GLU A 103 29.63 1.72 0.12
CA GLU A 103 29.05 2.98 0.59
C GLU A 103 28.15 3.59 -0.47
N PRO A 104 26.85 3.73 -0.19
CA PRO A 104 25.90 4.23 -1.19
C PRO A 104 26.11 5.74 -1.37
N ASN A 105 26.14 6.15 -2.62
CA ASN A 105 26.09 7.57 -2.94
C ASN A 105 24.62 8.03 -2.89
N ILE A 106 24.29 8.75 -1.81
CA ILE A 106 22.94 9.31 -1.60
C ILE A 106 22.89 10.68 -2.28
N ARG A 107 21.88 10.91 -3.13
CA ARG A 107 21.68 12.19 -3.79
C ARG A 107 21.35 13.28 -2.77
N GLY A 108 22.09 14.40 -2.83
CA GLY A 108 21.89 15.57 -2.01
C GLY A 108 22.87 15.72 -0.84
N ASP A 109 22.95 16.95 -0.28
CA ASP A 109 23.98 17.36 0.69
C ASP A 109 23.88 16.72 2.09
N ARG A 110 22.91 15.84 2.33
CA ARG A 110 22.62 15.27 3.66
C ARG A 110 23.35 13.98 3.97
N SER A 111 24.08 13.43 3.00
CA SER A 111 24.91 12.23 3.18
C SER A 111 26.12 12.45 4.12
N ARG A 112 26.34 13.67 4.63
CA ARG A 112 27.48 14.00 5.51
C ARG A 112 27.41 13.34 6.88
N ASP A 113 26.21 12.92 7.30
CA ASP A 113 25.99 12.32 8.62
C ASP A 113 25.98 10.79 8.57
N PHE A 114 26.23 10.20 7.38
CA PHE A 114 26.32 8.75 7.23
C PHE A 114 27.74 8.28 7.58
N GLU A 115 27.92 7.72 8.77
CA GLU A 115 29.16 7.06 9.15
C GLU A 115 29.21 5.65 8.58
N ALA A 116 30.03 5.45 7.57
CA ALA A 116 30.27 4.14 6.96
C ALA A 116 30.71 3.11 8.02
N GLY A 117 30.05 1.98 8.03
CA GLY A 117 30.40 0.80 8.81
C GLY A 117 29.67 0.59 10.12
N SER A 118 28.83 1.52 10.57
CA SER A 118 27.99 1.35 11.77
C SER A 118 26.49 1.37 11.51
N SER A 119 26.05 1.76 10.30
CA SER A 119 24.63 1.97 10.01
C SER A 119 24.21 1.27 8.73
N ALA A 120 23.01 0.69 8.75
CA ALA A 120 22.35 0.21 7.57
C ALA A 120 21.50 1.33 6.95
N LEU A 121 21.27 1.27 5.62
CA LEU A 121 20.31 2.13 4.96
C LEU A 121 18.91 1.51 5.02
N VAL A 122 17.95 2.32 5.44
CA VAL A 122 16.54 1.93 5.50
C VAL A 122 15.75 2.81 4.55
N VAL A 123 15.01 2.20 3.65
CA VAL A 123 14.04 2.87 2.75
C VAL A 123 12.66 2.83 3.41
N THR A 124 11.91 3.92 3.30
CA THR A 124 10.53 4.04 3.79
C THR A 124 9.73 5.00 2.91
N ALA A 125 8.45 5.21 3.21
CA ALA A 125 7.65 6.26 2.61
C ALA A 125 7.94 7.62 3.27
N GLU A 126 7.91 8.73 2.49
CA GLU A 126 8.20 10.07 3.02
C GLU A 126 7.18 10.50 4.05
N HIS A 127 5.89 10.20 3.81
CA HIS A 127 4.84 10.61 4.73
C HIS A 127 4.97 9.97 6.12
N VAL A 128 5.61 8.80 6.25
CA VAL A 128 5.90 8.14 7.54
C VAL A 128 6.83 8.99 8.41
N ILE A 129 7.77 9.73 7.78
CA ILE A 129 8.79 10.51 8.49
C ILE A 129 8.63 12.01 8.32
N SER A 130 7.52 12.48 7.73
CA SER A 130 7.34 13.88 7.33
C SER A 130 7.48 14.88 8.48
N ASP A 131 7.02 14.54 9.67
CA ASP A 131 7.14 15.38 10.87
C ASP A 131 8.54 15.34 11.45
N CYS A 132 9.25 14.22 11.34
CA CYS A 132 10.62 14.05 11.82
C CYS A 132 11.66 14.76 10.92
N ILE A 133 11.32 15.11 9.70
CA ILE A 133 12.16 15.98 8.86
C ILE A 133 12.37 17.34 9.54
N LYS A 134 11.36 17.85 10.25
CA LYS A 134 11.42 19.13 10.96
C LYS A 134 11.81 18.98 12.43
N ASN A 135 11.49 17.84 13.03
CA ASN A 135 11.76 17.51 14.41
C ASN A 135 12.47 16.13 14.51
N PRO A 136 13.78 16.06 14.23
CA PRO A 136 14.51 14.79 14.22
C PRO A 136 14.45 14.00 15.54
N ASP A 137 14.28 14.69 16.67
CA ASP A 137 14.20 14.06 17.98
C ASP A 137 12.91 13.24 18.18
N ALA A 138 11.91 13.45 17.33
CA ALA A 138 10.66 12.67 17.33
C ALA A 138 10.76 11.34 16.54
N LEU A 139 11.91 11.08 15.89
CA LEU A 139 12.13 9.85 15.15
C LEU A 139 12.53 8.71 16.09
N GLU A 140 11.76 7.65 16.08
CA GLU A 140 12.08 6.40 16.76
C GLU A 140 12.05 5.26 15.75
N VAL A 141 13.08 4.43 15.76
CA VAL A 141 13.19 3.24 14.91
C VAL A 141 13.42 2.02 15.79
N PHE A 142 12.63 0.97 15.51
CA PHE A 142 12.71 -0.28 16.23
C PHE A 142 13.12 -1.42 15.30
N VAL A 143 14.12 -2.19 15.74
CA VAL A 143 14.59 -3.41 15.08
C VAL A 143 14.23 -4.59 15.97
N GLY A 144 13.19 -5.33 15.60
CA GLY A 144 12.51 -6.22 16.55
C GLY A 144 11.94 -5.42 17.72
N TYR A 145 12.29 -5.80 18.95
CA TYR A 145 11.83 -5.10 20.16
C TYR A 145 12.80 -4.01 20.65
N GLY A 146 13.91 -3.80 19.97
CA GLY A 146 14.95 -2.86 20.36
C GLY A 146 14.86 -1.52 19.64
N ARG A 147 14.79 -0.41 20.36
CA ARG A 147 14.98 0.92 19.78
C ARG A 147 16.46 1.12 19.42
N VAL A 148 16.69 1.68 18.24
CA VAL A 148 18.03 1.95 17.70
C VAL A 148 18.16 3.39 17.26
N ASP A 149 19.39 3.91 17.18
CA ASP A 149 19.66 5.24 16.67
C ASP A 149 19.40 5.28 15.17
N ALA A 150 18.79 6.38 14.73
CA ALA A 150 18.46 6.60 13.33
C ALA A 150 18.51 8.09 12.97
N SER A 151 18.78 8.39 11.70
CA SER A 151 18.74 9.75 11.16
C SER A 151 18.19 9.76 9.74
N VAL A 152 17.47 10.84 9.39
CA VAL A 152 16.95 11.04 8.03
C VAL A 152 18.08 11.53 7.13
N LEU A 153 18.37 10.79 6.07
CA LEU A 153 19.43 11.15 5.10
C LEU A 153 18.90 11.94 3.92
N ASN A 154 17.80 11.46 3.30
CA ASN A 154 17.19 12.12 2.16
C ASN A 154 15.72 11.70 1.98
N TRP A 155 14.95 12.50 1.22
CA TRP A 155 13.55 12.20 0.90
C TRP A 155 13.10 12.87 -0.39
N HIS A 156 12.04 12.34 -0.99
CA HIS A 156 11.42 12.89 -2.18
C HIS A 156 9.89 12.90 -2.06
N ARG A 157 9.33 14.03 -1.61
CA ARG A 157 7.90 14.19 -1.27
C ARG A 157 6.92 13.78 -2.38
N LYS A 158 7.20 14.17 -3.64
CA LYS A 158 6.28 13.87 -4.76
C LYS A 158 6.22 12.39 -5.12
N ARG A 159 7.26 11.62 -4.78
CA ARG A 159 7.30 10.17 -5.00
C ARG A 159 7.12 9.39 -3.72
N ASP A 160 6.89 10.11 -2.61
CA ASP A 160 6.63 9.55 -1.30
C ASP A 160 7.65 8.47 -0.89
N VAL A 161 8.93 8.78 -0.99
CA VAL A 161 10.03 7.89 -0.58
C VAL A 161 11.07 8.64 0.22
N ALA A 162 11.68 7.95 1.18
CA ALA A 162 12.76 8.48 2.02
C ALA A 162 13.81 7.40 2.33
N VAL A 163 14.99 7.85 2.75
CA VAL A 163 16.08 6.99 3.22
C VAL A 163 16.61 7.47 4.56
N LEU A 164 16.81 6.54 5.47
CA LEU A 164 17.36 6.74 6.81
C LEU A 164 18.69 6.00 6.94
N ALA A 165 19.60 6.51 7.78
CA ALA A 165 20.66 5.72 8.41
C ALA A 165 20.11 5.14 9.70
N VAL A 166 20.32 3.86 9.95
CA VAL A 166 19.82 3.14 11.12
C VAL A 166 20.93 2.27 11.69
N ASN A 167 21.21 2.41 12.98
CA ASN A 167 22.26 1.64 13.66
C ASN A 167 21.82 0.19 13.88
N THR A 168 22.05 -0.66 12.89
CA THR A 168 21.71 -2.09 12.93
C THR A 168 22.65 -2.93 12.06
N SER A 169 22.88 -4.16 12.48
CA SER A 169 23.61 -5.18 11.71
C SER A 169 22.70 -6.23 11.06
N ARG A 170 21.39 -5.99 11.03
CA ARG A 170 20.45 -6.92 10.37
C ARG A 170 20.70 -6.98 8.86
N PRO A 171 20.39 -8.11 8.22
CA PRO A 171 20.57 -8.26 6.79
C PRO A 171 19.71 -7.27 6.01
N GLY A 172 20.17 -6.86 4.82
CA GLY A 172 19.40 -6.06 3.89
C GLY A 172 18.83 -6.92 2.75
N LEU A 173 17.76 -6.45 2.15
CA LEU A 173 17.12 -7.06 0.98
C LEU A 173 17.79 -6.59 -0.29
N GLU A 174 17.94 -7.48 -1.26
CA GLU A 174 18.31 -7.11 -2.62
C GLU A 174 17.16 -6.37 -3.30
N ALA A 175 17.49 -5.39 -4.14
CA ALA A 175 16.52 -4.66 -4.93
C ALA A 175 16.60 -5.05 -6.42
N THR A 176 15.46 -5.03 -7.12
CA THR A 176 15.38 -5.34 -8.55
C THR A 176 14.52 -4.31 -9.29
N VAL A 177 14.91 -3.98 -10.52
CA VAL A 177 14.09 -3.20 -11.46
C VAL A 177 13.29 -4.09 -12.41
N ALA A 178 13.47 -5.41 -12.33
CA ALA A 178 12.69 -6.36 -13.13
C ALA A 178 11.34 -6.61 -12.46
N ILE A 179 10.29 -6.06 -13.04
CA ILE A 179 8.91 -6.11 -12.52
C ILE A 179 8.02 -6.76 -13.58
N PRO A 180 7.89 -8.11 -13.57
CA PRO A 180 7.00 -8.77 -14.51
C PRO A 180 5.53 -8.52 -14.12
N GLU A 181 4.71 -8.09 -15.06
CA GLU A 181 3.25 -8.03 -14.86
C GLU A 181 2.68 -9.38 -14.44
N ALA A 182 1.63 -9.36 -13.63
CA ALA A 182 0.98 -10.54 -13.07
C ALA A 182 1.92 -11.42 -12.23
N SER A 183 3.07 -10.87 -11.76
CA SER A 183 3.98 -11.60 -10.89
C SER A 183 3.46 -11.67 -9.46
N TRP A 184 3.82 -12.76 -8.78
CA TRP A 184 3.60 -12.91 -7.35
C TRP A 184 4.34 -11.81 -6.58
N ALA A 185 3.70 -11.27 -5.55
CA ALA A 185 4.26 -10.25 -4.69
C ALA A 185 3.90 -10.51 -3.22
N MET A 186 4.77 -10.10 -2.32
CA MET A 186 4.53 -10.09 -0.88
C MET A 186 5.05 -8.78 -0.30
N SER A 187 4.33 -8.24 0.66
CA SER A 187 4.81 -7.15 1.52
C SER A 187 4.85 -7.64 2.96
N VAL A 188 5.85 -7.22 3.71
CA VAL A 188 5.98 -7.52 5.16
C VAL A 188 6.18 -6.20 5.89
N GLY A 189 5.35 -5.91 6.87
CA GLY A 189 5.41 -4.65 7.60
C GLY A 189 4.66 -4.70 8.93
N TYR A 190 4.54 -3.55 9.60
CA TYR A 190 3.94 -3.40 10.92
C TYR A 190 2.55 -2.72 10.83
N PRO A 191 1.52 -3.44 10.32
CA PRO A 191 0.18 -2.87 10.21
C PRO A 191 -0.42 -2.63 11.59
N LEU A 192 -1.16 -1.51 11.74
CA LEU A 192 -1.94 -1.22 12.95
C LEU A 192 -1.12 -1.33 14.25
N GLU A 193 0.18 -1.03 14.17
CA GLU A 193 1.11 -1.07 15.31
C GLU A 193 1.27 -2.46 15.96
N PHE A 194 1.05 -3.53 15.19
CA PHE A 194 1.36 -4.87 15.68
C PHE A 194 2.86 -4.97 16.03
N GLU A 195 3.17 -5.60 17.15
CA GLU A 195 4.56 -5.78 17.62
C GLU A 195 5.43 -6.63 16.69
N ASN A 196 4.81 -7.49 15.88
CA ASN A 196 5.48 -8.34 14.90
C ASN A 196 5.07 -7.96 13.48
N PRO A 197 5.98 -7.99 12.52
CA PRO A 197 5.66 -7.71 11.14
C PRO A 197 4.74 -8.79 10.55
N ILE A 198 3.76 -8.34 9.76
CA ILE A 198 2.72 -9.20 9.17
C ILE A 198 2.94 -9.30 7.67
N PRO A 199 3.00 -10.52 7.09
CA PRO A 199 3.07 -10.70 5.65
C PRO A 199 1.69 -10.52 4.99
N VAL A 200 1.66 -9.83 3.86
CA VAL A 200 0.50 -9.73 2.96
C VAL A 200 0.93 -10.19 1.58
N VAL A 201 0.20 -11.14 1.00
CA VAL A 201 0.51 -11.72 -0.31
C VAL A 201 -0.50 -11.26 -1.35
N GLY A 202 -0.03 -11.00 -2.56
CA GLY A 202 -0.82 -10.61 -3.71
C GLY A 202 -0.03 -10.71 -5.00
N ARG A 203 -0.31 -9.83 -5.95
CA ARG A 203 0.38 -9.80 -7.25
C ARG A 203 0.48 -8.38 -7.79
N VAL A 204 1.45 -8.14 -8.65
CA VAL A 204 1.52 -6.92 -9.47
C VAL A 204 0.47 -7.03 -10.56
N ILE A 205 -0.46 -6.07 -10.63
CA ILE A 205 -1.50 -6.00 -11.67
C ILE A 205 -1.14 -5.01 -12.78
N ALA A 206 -0.40 -3.95 -12.46
CA ALA A 206 0.06 -2.98 -13.43
C ALA A 206 1.30 -2.24 -12.94
N GLU A 207 2.04 -1.66 -13.88
CA GLU A 207 3.06 -0.65 -13.64
C GLU A 207 2.74 0.57 -14.50
N GLN A 208 2.77 1.77 -13.89
CA GLN A 208 2.57 3.01 -14.64
C GLN A 208 3.36 4.15 -14.00
N GLY A 209 4.26 4.76 -14.79
CA GLY A 209 5.01 5.96 -14.37
C GLY A 209 5.94 5.75 -13.16
N GLY A 210 6.34 4.51 -12.92
CA GLY A 210 7.17 4.11 -11.77
C GLY A 210 6.35 3.81 -10.51
N ASP A 211 5.03 3.70 -10.62
CA ASP A 211 4.15 3.17 -9.59
C ASP A 211 3.71 1.75 -9.95
N LEU A 212 3.75 0.87 -8.96
CA LEU A 212 3.24 -0.49 -9.03
C LEU A 212 1.86 -0.53 -8.39
N PHE A 213 0.91 -1.11 -9.10
CA PHE A 213 -0.42 -1.39 -8.59
C PHE A 213 -0.50 -2.87 -8.26
N LEU A 214 -0.93 -3.19 -7.03
CA LEU A 214 -0.91 -4.53 -6.52
C LEU A 214 -2.29 -4.92 -5.98
N ASP A 215 -2.70 -6.15 -6.30
CA ASP A 215 -3.85 -6.82 -5.72
C ASP A 215 -3.45 -7.41 -4.36
N MET A 216 -3.28 -6.53 -3.38
CA MET A 216 -3.01 -6.89 -1.97
C MET A 216 -3.60 -5.82 -1.05
N ALA A 217 -4.12 -6.24 0.09
CA ALA A 217 -4.76 -5.37 1.07
C ALA A 217 -3.76 -4.98 2.18
N ILE A 218 -3.06 -3.86 2.01
CA ILE A 218 -2.27 -3.27 3.09
C ILE A 218 -3.14 -2.45 4.04
N GLN A 219 -2.66 -2.26 5.26
CA GLN A 219 -3.30 -1.49 6.31
C GLN A 219 -2.42 -0.31 6.71
N PRO A 220 -2.95 0.72 7.40
CA PRO A 220 -2.13 1.74 8.05
C PRO A 220 -0.99 1.09 8.85
N GLY A 221 0.22 1.64 8.77
CA GLY A 221 1.43 1.06 9.34
C GLY A 221 2.27 0.23 8.34
N ASN A 222 1.66 -0.28 7.26
CA ASN A 222 2.43 -0.90 6.16
C ASN A 222 3.10 0.12 5.22
N SER A 223 2.80 1.40 5.32
CA SER A 223 3.48 2.45 4.56
C SER A 223 4.99 2.35 4.77
N GLY A 224 5.74 2.32 3.67
CA GLY A 224 7.20 2.13 3.67
C GLY A 224 7.66 0.68 3.65
N SER A 225 6.78 -0.33 3.72
CA SER A 225 7.17 -1.74 3.66
C SER A 225 7.69 -2.15 2.27
N PRO A 226 8.61 -3.13 2.18
CA PRO A 226 9.09 -3.65 0.92
C PRO A 226 8.00 -4.46 0.21
N VAL A 227 7.96 -4.37 -1.10
CA VAL A 227 7.21 -5.29 -1.96
C VAL A 227 8.20 -6.19 -2.66
N VAL A 228 8.23 -7.47 -2.28
CA VAL A 228 9.21 -8.44 -2.78
C VAL A 228 8.58 -9.41 -3.79
N ASN A 229 9.40 -9.87 -4.73
CA ASN A 229 9.05 -10.96 -5.64
C ASN A 229 9.25 -12.34 -4.97
N HIS A 230 8.96 -13.43 -5.70
CA HIS A 230 9.09 -14.80 -5.22
C HIS A 230 10.54 -15.22 -4.87
N ARG A 231 11.54 -14.38 -5.19
CA ARG A 231 12.96 -14.57 -4.86
C ARG A 231 13.43 -13.74 -3.68
N GLY A 232 12.54 -12.96 -3.05
CA GLY A 232 12.89 -12.04 -1.97
C GLY A 232 13.52 -10.72 -2.42
N GLN A 233 13.51 -10.42 -3.73
CA GLN A 233 14.06 -9.19 -4.24
C GLN A 233 12.97 -8.09 -4.21
N VAL A 234 13.32 -6.91 -3.68
CA VAL A 234 12.41 -5.78 -3.58
C VAL A 234 12.16 -5.16 -4.95
N MET A 235 10.91 -5.13 -5.37
CA MET A 235 10.43 -4.48 -6.59
C MET A 235 9.97 -3.04 -6.34
N GLY A 236 9.56 -2.73 -5.10
CA GLY A 236 9.06 -1.41 -4.73
C GLY A 236 8.82 -1.25 -3.25
N THR A 237 8.44 -0.02 -2.87
CA THR A 237 8.11 0.38 -1.50
C THR A 237 6.63 0.77 -1.44
N ALA A 238 5.85 0.12 -0.59
CA ALA A 238 4.42 0.41 -0.42
C ALA A 238 4.23 1.82 0.16
N VAL A 239 3.35 2.61 -0.46
CA VAL A 239 3.09 3.99 -0.02
C VAL A 239 1.63 4.27 0.31
N GLY A 240 0.71 3.41 -0.08
CA GLY A 240 -0.71 3.61 0.21
C GLY A 240 -1.62 2.68 -0.57
N THR A 241 -2.90 3.04 -0.57
CA THR A 241 -3.96 2.36 -1.32
C THR A 241 -4.55 3.30 -2.37
N LEU A 242 -5.01 2.73 -3.47
CA LEU A 242 -5.74 3.48 -4.48
C LEU A 242 -7.18 3.67 -4.01
N GLU A 243 -7.59 4.92 -3.87
CA GLU A 243 -8.94 5.33 -3.50
C GLU A 243 -9.64 5.94 -4.72
N ASP A 244 -10.88 5.57 -4.94
CA ASP A 244 -11.75 6.28 -5.85
C ASP A 244 -12.43 7.43 -5.11
N LYS A 245 -11.99 8.65 -5.38
CA LYS A 245 -12.48 9.86 -4.70
C LYS A 245 -13.91 10.24 -5.09
N ASP A 246 -14.38 9.77 -6.25
CA ASP A 246 -15.72 10.08 -6.74
C ASP A 246 -16.81 9.28 -6.00
N ILE A 247 -16.46 8.11 -5.50
CA ILE A 247 -17.38 7.22 -4.78
C ILE A 247 -16.96 6.95 -3.33
N ASP A 248 -15.89 7.62 -2.85
CA ASP A 248 -15.35 7.47 -1.49
C ASP A 248 -15.15 5.99 -1.09
N MET A 249 -14.59 5.22 -2.01
CA MET A 249 -14.38 3.79 -1.85
C MET A 249 -12.94 3.40 -2.16
N SER A 250 -12.33 2.62 -1.26
CA SER A 250 -11.04 1.99 -1.54
C SER A 250 -11.23 0.87 -2.56
N LEU A 251 -10.44 0.89 -3.63
CA LEU A 251 -10.42 -0.20 -4.61
C LEU A 251 -9.69 -1.45 -4.10
N GLY A 252 -9.12 -1.38 -2.90
CA GLY A 252 -8.37 -2.49 -2.29
C GLY A 252 -7.02 -2.76 -2.98
N TRP A 253 -6.59 -1.86 -3.86
CA TRP A 253 -5.29 -1.97 -4.53
C TRP A 253 -4.23 -1.21 -3.74
N THR A 254 -3.08 -1.84 -3.55
CA THR A 254 -1.90 -1.19 -2.99
C THR A 254 -1.16 -0.44 -4.08
N VAL A 255 -0.73 0.77 -3.76
CA VAL A 255 0.21 1.54 -4.58
C VAL A 255 1.60 1.43 -3.95
N SER A 256 2.58 1.09 -4.76
CA SER A 256 3.99 0.99 -4.38
C SER A 256 4.86 1.75 -5.37
N VAL A 257 5.83 2.50 -4.86
CA VAL A 257 6.83 3.18 -5.70
C VAL A 257 7.90 2.17 -6.10
N SER A 258 8.14 2.02 -7.41
CA SER A 258 9.11 1.05 -7.92
C SER A 258 10.54 1.35 -7.47
N THR A 259 11.36 0.32 -7.38
CA THR A 259 12.78 0.45 -7.01
C THR A 259 13.57 1.33 -7.98
N GLU A 260 13.18 1.40 -9.26
CA GLU A 260 13.80 2.30 -10.23
C GLU A 260 13.72 3.76 -9.79
N ILE A 261 12.60 4.17 -9.18
CA ILE A 261 12.43 5.54 -8.65
C ILE A 261 13.41 5.83 -7.51
N LEU A 262 13.74 4.86 -6.67
CA LEU A 262 14.73 5.04 -5.61
C LEU A 262 16.08 5.44 -6.22
N CYS A 263 16.51 4.77 -7.31
CA CYS A 263 17.72 5.10 -8.04
C CYS A 263 17.66 6.48 -8.68
N MET A 264 16.52 6.87 -9.22
CA MET A 264 16.39 8.18 -9.85
C MET A 264 16.33 9.33 -8.83
N LYS A 265 15.83 9.10 -7.62
CA LYS A 265 15.49 10.17 -6.67
C LYS A 265 16.33 10.21 -5.41
N LEU A 266 16.72 9.07 -4.87
CA LEU A 266 17.41 8.98 -3.59
C LEU A 266 18.87 8.52 -3.71
N PHE A 267 19.16 7.63 -4.65
CA PHE A 267 20.48 7.01 -4.80
C PHE A 267 21.10 7.30 -6.15
N GLU A 268 22.43 7.20 -6.22
CA GLU A 268 23.15 7.11 -7.49
C GLU A 268 23.43 5.63 -7.77
N CYS A 269 22.56 5.00 -8.57
CA CYS A 269 22.66 3.58 -8.89
C CYS A 269 23.61 3.27 -10.07
N SER A 270 24.59 4.15 -10.36
CA SER A 270 25.59 3.91 -11.39
C SER A 270 26.81 3.20 -10.80
N GLY A 271 26.85 1.88 -10.93
CA GLY A 271 28.03 1.04 -10.71
C GLY A 271 28.53 1.01 -9.26
N ALA A 272 28.39 -0.10 -8.58
CA ALA A 272 28.98 -0.54 -7.31
C ALA A 272 28.24 -0.24 -6.00
N SER A 273 27.34 0.74 -5.89
CA SER A 273 26.77 1.07 -4.57
C SER A 273 25.44 0.40 -4.26
N ILE A 274 24.55 0.24 -5.25
CA ILE A 274 23.30 -0.51 -5.12
C ILE A 274 23.25 -1.49 -6.28
N THR A 275 23.34 -2.78 -6.00
CA THR A 275 23.22 -3.82 -7.02
C THR A 275 21.74 -4.02 -7.31
N LEU A 276 21.27 -3.42 -8.41
CA LEU A 276 19.96 -3.73 -8.95
C LEU A 276 20.09 -4.90 -9.91
N THR A 277 19.41 -6.00 -9.62
CA THR A 277 19.30 -7.12 -10.55
C THR A 277 18.23 -6.82 -11.60
N LYS A 278 18.54 -7.18 -12.86
CA LYS A 278 17.61 -7.11 -13.98
C LYS A 278 16.78 -8.38 -14.10
#